data_ae604991be72e691b0dc3d709b0daa65
#
_entry.id   ae604991be72e691b0dc3d709b0daa65
#
_cell.length_a   1.000
_cell.length_b   1.000
_cell.length_c   1.000
_cell.angle_alpha   90.00
_cell.angle_beta   90.00
_cell.angle_gamma   90.00
#
_symmetry.space_group_name_H-M   'P 1'
#
loop_
_entity.id
_entity.type
_entity.pdbx_description
1 polymer ?
#
loop_
_entity_poly.entity_id
_entity_poly.type
_entity_poly.pdbx_seq_one_letter_code
_entity_poly.pdbx_strand_id
1 'polypeptide(L)'
;MKKWSAAYFTASLAIVLITCSKADATPEQEIINENLNANGKVQISAKEMEHELLELINAHRASIGTNVLLPSSETYPFAEDHNTYMIAQNKLSHDHFDSRAAAIVARTDASKIGENIARHYSSAQQALDGWMQSESHKTTLEENYTHSALSVVLDKEGRPYFTQIFLLVE
;
A
#
# COMPACT_ATOMS: atom_id res chain seq x y z
N MET A 1 -79.32 -1.25 47.99
CA MET A 1 -78.61 -2.45 47.40
C MET A 1 -77.98 -2.02 46.12
N LYS A 2 -76.63 -1.72 46.13
CA LYS A 2 -75.88 -1.31 44.95
C LYS A 2 -75.05 -2.50 44.53
N LYS A 3 -75.31 -2.99 43.27
CA LYS A 3 -74.54 -4.03 42.62
C LYS A 3 -73.29 -3.42 42.00
N TRP A 4 -72.12 -3.91 42.37
CA TRP A 4 -70.84 -3.57 41.75
C TRP A 4 -70.52 -4.61 40.67
N SER A 5 -70.37 -4.13 39.44
CA SER A 5 -69.92 -4.93 38.32
C SER A 5 -68.41 -4.85 38.28
N ALA A 6 -67.75 -6.00 38.32
CA ALA A 6 -66.30 -6.12 38.15
C ALA A 6 -65.99 -6.16 36.64
N ALA A 7 -65.23 -5.20 36.17
CA ALA A 7 -64.66 -5.21 34.80
C ALA A 7 -63.33 -5.95 34.81
N TYR A 8 -63.27 -7.04 34.08
CA TYR A 8 -62.03 -7.77 33.83
C TYR A 8 -61.25 -7.06 32.70
N PHE A 9 -60.07 -6.50 33.05
CA PHE A 9 -59.10 -5.96 32.09
C PHE A 9 -58.21 -7.12 31.62
N THR A 10 -58.40 -7.58 30.40
CA THR A 10 -57.48 -8.53 29.75
C THR A 10 -56.32 -7.75 29.19
N ALA A 11 -55.15 -7.85 29.78
CA ALA A 11 -53.90 -7.31 29.27
C ALA A 11 -53.40 -8.23 28.14
N SER A 12 -53.53 -7.81 26.89
CA SER A 12 -52.90 -8.47 25.76
C SER A 12 -51.40 -8.14 25.77
N LEU A 13 -50.58 -9.13 26.06
CA LEU A 13 -49.14 -9.04 25.93
C LEU A 13 -48.75 -9.20 24.47
N ALA A 14 -48.48 -8.08 23.77
CA ALA A 14 -47.93 -8.10 22.43
C ALA A 14 -46.43 -8.46 22.52
N ILE A 15 -46.10 -9.69 22.11
CA ILE A 15 -44.69 -10.10 21.94
C ILE A 15 -44.21 -9.47 20.61
N VAL A 16 -43.40 -8.43 20.72
CA VAL A 16 -42.66 -7.87 19.57
C VAL A 16 -41.49 -8.80 19.31
N LEU A 17 -41.60 -9.63 18.30
CA LEU A 17 -40.45 -10.37 17.75
C LEU A 17 -39.57 -9.36 17.00
N ILE A 18 -38.48 -8.94 17.65
CA ILE A 18 -37.41 -8.21 16.97
C ILE A 18 -36.68 -9.23 16.09
N THR A 19 -37.07 -9.28 14.82
CA THR A 19 -36.24 -9.96 13.83
C THR A 19 -34.98 -9.12 13.64
N CYS A 20 -33.87 -9.62 14.16
CA CYS A 20 -32.54 -9.10 13.87
C CYS A 20 -32.28 -9.36 12.38
N SER A 21 -32.68 -8.43 11.48
CA SER A 21 -32.20 -8.44 10.12
C SER A 21 -30.70 -8.16 10.18
N LYS A 22 -29.91 -9.14 9.72
CA LYS A 22 -28.50 -8.94 9.39
C LYS A 22 -28.49 -7.77 8.39
N ALA A 23 -28.02 -6.60 8.83
CA ALA A 23 -27.76 -5.50 7.90
C ALA A 23 -26.67 -6.03 6.94
N ASP A 24 -27.01 -6.15 5.66
CA ASP A 24 -26.02 -6.42 4.63
C ASP A 24 -25.02 -5.26 4.66
N ALA A 25 -23.78 -5.57 4.99
CA ALA A 25 -22.68 -4.60 4.97
C ALA A 25 -22.57 -4.06 3.52
N THR A 26 -22.45 -2.75 3.39
CA THR A 26 -22.18 -2.15 2.08
C THR A 26 -20.76 -2.58 1.62
N PRO A 27 -20.47 -2.63 0.31
CA PRO A 27 -19.14 -2.97 -0.19
C PRO A 27 -18.02 -2.10 0.43
N GLU A 28 -18.33 -0.86 0.78
CA GLU A 28 -17.43 0.07 1.44
C GLU A 28 -17.12 -0.31 2.90
N GLN A 29 -18.09 -0.90 3.61
CA GLN A 29 -17.90 -1.42 4.97
C GLN A 29 -17.14 -2.76 4.99
N GLU A 30 -17.27 -3.59 3.95
CA GLU A 30 -16.46 -4.80 3.81
C GLU A 30 -14.99 -4.46 3.57
N ILE A 31 -14.69 -3.48 2.70
CA ILE A 31 -13.32 -3.01 2.44
C ILE A 31 -12.67 -2.46 3.72
N ILE A 32 -13.41 -1.70 4.53
CA ILE A 32 -12.91 -1.18 5.81
C ILE A 32 -12.60 -2.31 6.80
N ASN A 33 -13.42 -3.36 6.82
CA ASN A 33 -13.23 -4.49 7.74
C ASN A 33 -12.05 -5.40 7.35
N GLU A 34 -11.74 -5.53 6.06
CA GLU A 34 -10.58 -6.27 5.59
C GLU A 34 -9.25 -5.56 5.92
N ASN A 35 -9.27 -4.23 6.05
CA ASN A 35 -8.11 -3.41 6.38
C ASN A 35 -7.85 -3.27 7.90
N LEU A 36 -8.64 -3.91 8.76
CA LEU A 36 -8.43 -3.90 10.21
C LEU A 36 -7.55 -5.09 10.64
N ASN A 37 -6.40 -4.82 11.25
CA ASN A 37 -5.63 -5.86 11.92
C ASN A 37 -6.34 -6.37 13.18
N ALA A 38 -5.82 -7.46 13.78
CA ALA A 38 -6.36 -8.09 15.00
C ALA A 38 -6.53 -7.14 16.21
N ASN A 39 -5.95 -5.94 16.16
CA ASN A 39 -6.05 -4.90 17.17
C ASN A 39 -6.98 -3.74 16.75
N GLY A 40 -7.76 -3.88 15.67
CA GLY A 40 -8.68 -2.84 15.19
C GLY A 40 -7.99 -1.62 14.57
N LYS A 41 -6.71 -1.70 14.22
CA LYS A 41 -6.00 -0.64 13.50
C LYS A 41 -6.16 -0.85 12.00
N VAL A 42 -6.41 0.25 11.26
CA VAL A 42 -6.38 0.22 9.80
C VAL A 42 -4.95 -0.12 9.37
N GLN A 43 -4.80 -1.24 8.66
CA GLN A 43 -3.54 -1.62 8.04
C GLN A 43 -3.61 -1.21 6.58
N ILE A 44 -2.77 -0.24 6.18
CA ILE A 44 -2.66 0.16 4.78
C ILE A 44 -2.16 -1.05 3.98
N SER A 45 -2.84 -1.37 2.89
CA SER A 45 -2.42 -2.46 2.01
C SER A 45 -1.10 -2.13 1.31
N ALA A 46 -0.38 -3.15 0.86
CA ALA A 46 0.86 -2.95 0.09
C ALA A 46 0.62 -2.06 -1.14
N LYS A 47 -0.53 -2.22 -1.82
CA LYS A 47 -0.89 -1.41 -2.99
C LYS A 47 -1.20 0.04 -2.67
N GLU A 48 -1.89 0.31 -1.57
CA GLU A 48 -2.12 1.67 -1.09
C GLU A 48 -0.79 2.34 -0.72
N MET A 49 0.13 1.60 -0.08
CA MET A 49 1.46 2.09 0.28
C MET A 49 2.32 2.39 -0.97
N GLU A 50 2.24 1.58 -2.03
CA GLU A 50 2.89 1.85 -3.33
C GLU A 50 2.38 3.18 -3.91
N HIS A 51 1.06 3.35 -3.95
CA HIS A 51 0.42 4.55 -4.51
C HIS A 51 0.80 5.80 -3.72
N GLU A 52 0.60 5.77 -2.40
CA GLU A 52 0.95 6.89 -1.51
C GLU A 52 2.43 7.27 -1.62
N LEU A 53 3.34 6.28 -1.63
CA LEU A 53 4.77 6.55 -1.72
C LEU A 53 5.15 7.18 -3.06
N LEU A 54 4.58 6.73 -4.17
CA LEU A 54 4.84 7.33 -5.48
C LEU A 54 4.31 8.78 -5.56
N GLU A 55 3.14 9.06 -4.97
CA GLU A 55 2.59 10.42 -4.89
C GLU A 55 3.49 11.34 -4.07
N LEU A 56 3.95 10.89 -2.89
CA LEU A 56 4.87 11.65 -2.04
C LEU A 56 6.20 11.95 -2.75
N ILE A 57 6.76 10.95 -3.44
CA ILE A 57 7.99 11.12 -4.24
C ILE A 57 7.76 12.14 -5.35
N ASN A 58 6.68 12.04 -6.09
CA ASN A 58 6.37 12.97 -7.18
C ASN A 58 6.09 14.38 -6.67
N ALA A 59 5.46 14.53 -5.51
CA ALA A 59 5.29 15.84 -4.86
C ALA A 59 6.65 16.44 -4.48
N HIS A 60 7.57 15.65 -3.92
CA HIS A 60 8.93 16.10 -3.62
C HIS A 60 9.68 16.50 -4.90
N ARG A 61 9.68 15.65 -5.95
CA ARG A 61 10.34 15.94 -7.23
C ARG A 61 9.82 17.21 -7.88
N ALA A 62 8.50 17.42 -7.89
CA ALA A 62 7.88 18.66 -8.38
C ALA A 62 8.32 19.87 -7.57
N SER A 63 8.46 19.75 -6.26
CA SER A 63 8.89 20.86 -5.38
C SER A 63 10.30 21.36 -5.65
N ILE A 64 11.18 20.49 -6.19
CA ILE A 64 12.56 20.84 -6.56
C ILE A 64 12.71 21.09 -8.08
N GLY A 65 11.61 21.10 -8.83
CA GLY A 65 11.60 21.39 -10.26
C GLY A 65 12.08 20.26 -11.18
N THR A 66 12.10 19.01 -10.70
CA THR A 66 12.38 17.84 -11.52
C THR A 66 11.10 17.22 -12.07
N ASN A 67 11.21 16.38 -13.11
CA ASN A 67 10.08 15.71 -13.72
C ASN A 67 9.40 14.77 -12.72
N VAL A 68 8.07 14.72 -12.73
CA VAL A 68 7.32 13.64 -12.09
C VAL A 68 7.57 12.32 -12.82
N LEU A 69 7.58 11.24 -12.07
CA LEU A 69 7.80 9.89 -12.59
C LEU A 69 6.49 9.30 -13.08
N LEU A 70 6.46 8.85 -14.33
CA LEU A 70 5.35 8.08 -14.87
C LEU A 70 5.49 6.60 -14.48
N PRO A 71 4.39 5.89 -14.22
CA PRO A 71 4.46 4.47 -13.89
C PRO A 71 4.91 3.62 -15.09
N SER A 72 5.80 2.65 -14.84
CA SER A 72 6.23 1.66 -15.84
C SER A 72 5.69 0.28 -15.45
N SER A 73 4.62 -0.15 -16.14
CA SER A 73 4.05 -1.48 -15.96
C SER A 73 4.98 -2.61 -16.42
N GLU A 74 5.82 -2.36 -17.41
CA GLU A 74 6.80 -3.33 -17.92
C GLU A 74 7.94 -3.59 -16.93
N THR A 75 8.27 -2.58 -16.12
CA THR A 75 9.33 -2.68 -15.09
C THR A 75 8.78 -3.18 -13.76
N TYR A 76 7.49 -3.03 -13.48
CA TYR A 76 6.88 -3.40 -12.20
C TYR A 76 7.20 -4.84 -11.75
N PRO A 77 7.13 -5.90 -12.60
CA PRO A 77 7.46 -7.26 -12.18
C PRO A 77 8.89 -7.42 -11.66
N PHE A 78 9.86 -6.65 -12.18
CA PHE A 78 11.23 -6.69 -11.68
C PHE A 78 11.37 -6.13 -10.27
N ALA A 79 10.62 -5.10 -9.93
CA ALA A 79 10.59 -4.55 -8.57
C ALA A 79 9.94 -5.53 -7.59
N GLU A 80 8.84 -6.17 -7.99
CA GLU A 80 8.12 -7.17 -7.18
C GLU A 80 8.97 -8.44 -6.96
N ASP A 81 9.60 -8.97 -8.01
CA ASP A 81 10.50 -10.11 -7.93
C ASP A 81 11.70 -9.84 -7.02
N HIS A 82 12.24 -8.61 -7.05
CA HIS A 82 13.35 -8.24 -6.18
C HIS A 82 12.93 -8.16 -4.71
N ASN A 83 11.75 -7.63 -4.40
CA ASN A 83 11.19 -7.69 -3.05
C ASN A 83 11.04 -9.14 -2.57
N THR A 84 10.50 -10.01 -3.41
CA THR A 84 10.35 -11.44 -3.11
C THR A 84 11.70 -12.11 -2.84
N TYR A 85 12.71 -11.77 -3.64
CA TYR A 85 14.09 -12.23 -3.42
C TYR A 85 14.64 -11.76 -2.06
N MET A 86 14.54 -10.46 -1.74
CA MET A 86 15.01 -9.91 -0.47
C MET A 86 14.30 -10.54 0.74
N ILE A 87 13.00 -10.80 0.65
CA ILE A 87 12.23 -11.50 1.68
C ILE A 87 12.74 -12.93 1.87
N ALA A 88 12.95 -13.68 0.78
CA ALA A 88 13.44 -15.05 0.83
C ALA A 88 14.85 -15.14 1.46
N GLN A 89 15.70 -14.14 1.21
CA GLN A 89 17.04 -14.04 1.81
C GLN A 89 17.03 -13.40 3.21
N ASN A 90 15.91 -12.86 3.66
CA ASN A 90 15.80 -12.00 4.86
C ASN A 90 16.90 -10.91 4.91
N LYS A 91 17.21 -10.33 3.76
CA LYS A 91 18.32 -9.40 3.58
C LYS A 91 17.90 -8.23 2.70
N LEU A 92 18.24 -7.00 3.10
CA LEU A 92 18.17 -5.83 2.25
C LEU A 92 19.45 -5.78 1.39
N SER A 93 19.32 -5.85 0.07
CA SER A 93 20.48 -5.84 -0.85
C SER A 93 20.09 -5.44 -2.27
N HIS A 94 21.05 -4.89 -3.00
CA HIS A 94 20.99 -4.66 -4.45
C HIS A 94 21.52 -5.85 -5.27
N ASP A 95 21.51 -7.06 -4.72
CA ASP A 95 21.98 -8.25 -5.40
C ASP A 95 21.33 -8.39 -6.78
N HIS A 96 22.10 -8.79 -7.76
CA HIS A 96 21.67 -8.96 -9.17
C HIS A 96 21.20 -7.68 -9.87
N PHE A 97 21.55 -6.48 -9.36
CA PHE A 97 21.11 -5.21 -9.97
C PHE A 97 21.52 -5.12 -11.45
N ASP A 98 22.76 -5.41 -11.82
CA ASP A 98 23.24 -5.32 -13.20
C ASP A 98 22.43 -6.21 -14.15
N SER A 99 22.13 -7.45 -13.73
CA SER A 99 21.32 -8.38 -14.52
C SER A 99 19.87 -7.89 -14.67
N ARG A 100 19.31 -7.36 -13.60
CA ARG A 100 17.96 -6.78 -13.58
C ARG A 100 17.88 -5.54 -14.48
N ALA A 101 18.85 -4.64 -14.35
CA ALA A 101 18.93 -3.42 -15.18
C ALA A 101 19.06 -3.76 -16.67
N ALA A 102 19.94 -4.71 -17.03
CA ALA A 102 20.09 -5.14 -18.41
C ALA A 102 18.81 -5.74 -19.01
N ALA A 103 18.07 -6.53 -18.21
CA ALA A 103 16.79 -7.10 -18.63
C ALA A 103 15.69 -6.04 -18.80
N ILE A 104 15.70 -4.98 -17.96
CA ILE A 104 14.78 -3.86 -18.08
C ILE A 104 15.09 -3.03 -19.33
N VAL A 105 16.36 -2.67 -19.55
CA VAL A 105 16.79 -1.93 -20.74
C VAL A 105 16.36 -2.66 -22.02
N ALA A 106 16.52 -3.98 -22.08
CA ALA A 106 16.09 -4.78 -23.24
C ALA A 106 14.57 -4.75 -23.52
N ARG A 107 13.75 -4.29 -22.58
CA ARG A 107 12.28 -4.22 -22.71
C ARG A 107 11.74 -2.80 -22.87
N THR A 108 12.45 -1.81 -22.36
CA THR A 108 11.93 -0.45 -22.19
C THR A 108 12.70 0.61 -22.97
N ASP A 109 13.79 0.24 -23.64
CA ASP A 109 14.73 1.16 -24.29
C ASP A 109 15.26 2.27 -23.35
N ALA A 110 15.24 2.04 -22.04
CA ALA A 110 15.73 3.00 -21.06
C ALA A 110 17.25 3.20 -21.22
N SER A 111 17.68 4.45 -21.26
CA SER A 111 19.10 4.83 -21.35
C SER A 111 19.81 4.81 -19.99
N LYS A 112 19.04 4.82 -18.89
CA LYS A 112 19.54 4.79 -17.51
C LYS A 112 18.58 4.10 -16.58
N ILE A 113 19.12 3.31 -15.64
CA ILE A 113 18.37 2.65 -14.56
C ILE A 113 18.96 3.05 -13.23
N GLY A 114 18.09 3.30 -12.24
CA GLY A 114 18.43 3.45 -10.82
C GLY A 114 17.55 2.58 -9.94
N GLU A 115 17.97 2.36 -8.69
CA GLU A 115 17.20 1.56 -7.75
C GLU A 115 17.33 2.11 -6.32
N ASN A 116 16.19 2.29 -5.65
CA ASN A 116 16.13 2.47 -4.21
C ASN A 116 15.39 1.30 -3.57
N ILE A 117 15.91 0.80 -2.47
CA ILE A 117 15.31 -0.28 -1.70
C ILE A 117 15.14 0.13 -0.24
N ALA A 118 14.13 -0.44 0.41
CA ALA A 118 13.92 -0.27 1.86
C ALA A 118 13.20 -1.48 2.44
N ARG A 119 13.19 -1.59 3.76
CA ARG A 119 12.37 -2.57 4.46
C ARG A 119 11.92 -2.09 5.84
N HIS A 120 10.79 -2.64 6.29
CA HIS A 120 10.27 -2.51 7.65
C HIS A 120 9.82 -1.09 8.05
N TYR A 121 9.65 -0.18 7.11
CA TYR A 121 8.94 1.08 7.37
C TYR A 121 7.43 0.83 7.40
N SER A 122 6.75 1.34 8.40
CA SER A 122 5.32 1.07 8.62
C SER A 122 4.39 1.98 7.81
N SER A 123 4.93 2.96 7.07
CA SER A 123 4.17 3.86 6.20
C SER A 123 5.01 4.33 5.01
N ALA A 124 4.33 4.80 3.97
CA ALA A 124 4.94 5.43 2.81
C ALA A 124 5.79 6.64 3.19
N GLN A 125 5.28 7.50 4.08
CA GLN A 125 6.02 8.68 4.55
C GLN A 125 7.34 8.29 5.23
N GLN A 126 7.33 7.27 6.10
CA GLN A 126 8.56 6.81 6.76
C GLN A 126 9.58 6.25 5.77
N ALA A 127 9.13 5.54 4.73
CA ALA A 127 10.01 5.04 3.68
C ALA A 127 10.67 6.20 2.90
N LEU A 128 9.87 7.21 2.52
CA LEU A 128 10.42 8.42 1.89
C LEU A 128 11.40 9.14 2.81
N ASP A 129 11.05 9.36 4.07
CA ASP A 129 11.94 10.02 5.04
C ASP A 129 13.27 9.27 5.20
N GLY A 130 13.23 7.94 5.23
CA GLY A 130 14.42 7.10 5.27
C GLY A 130 15.29 7.25 4.01
N TRP A 131 14.70 7.29 2.83
CA TRP A 131 15.43 7.54 1.59
C TRP A 131 16.01 8.96 1.53
N MET A 132 15.26 9.96 1.99
CA MET A 132 15.72 11.35 2.02
C MET A 132 16.85 11.61 3.01
N GLN A 133 16.98 10.82 4.08
CA GLN A 133 18.09 10.87 5.04
C GLN A 133 19.36 10.20 4.53
N SER A 134 19.28 9.37 3.49
CA SER A 134 20.42 8.72 2.85
C SER A 134 20.82 9.47 1.60
N GLU A 135 22.04 10.00 1.56
CA GLU A 135 22.52 10.81 0.42
C GLU A 135 22.45 10.04 -0.90
N SER A 136 22.81 8.76 -0.93
CA SER A 136 22.73 7.93 -2.13
C SER A 136 21.30 7.72 -2.63
N HIS A 137 20.37 7.39 -1.71
CA HIS A 137 18.96 7.19 -2.08
C HIS A 137 18.32 8.51 -2.52
N LYS A 138 18.63 9.62 -1.82
CA LYS A 138 18.15 10.95 -2.17
C LYS A 138 18.64 11.35 -3.56
N THR A 139 19.93 11.18 -3.85
CA THR A 139 20.50 11.46 -5.18
C THR A 139 19.78 10.68 -6.27
N THR A 140 19.56 9.38 -6.07
CA THR A 140 18.80 8.55 -7.03
C THR A 140 17.37 9.06 -7.19
N LEU A 141 16.69 9.41 -6.09
CA LEU A 141 15.30 9.87 -6.11
C LEU A 141 15.14 11.23 -6.81
N GLU A 142 16.13 12.11 -6.72
CA GLU A 142 16.10 13.47 -7.29
C GLU A 142 16.68 13.56 -8.71
N GLU A 143 17.30 12.49 -9.21
CA GLU A 143 17.96 12.49 -10.50
C GLU A 143 16.96 12.56 -11.68
N ASN A 144 17.47 12.91 -12.87
CA ASN A 144 16.65 13.09 -14.08
C ASN A 144 16.17 11.74 -14.64
N TYR A 145 15.14 11.17 -14.03
CA TYR A 145 14.39 10.02 -14.52
C TYR A 145 13.01 10.46 -15.01
N THR A 146 12.41 9.69 -15.92
CA THR A 146 11.09 9.94 -16.52
C THR A 146 10.04 8.94 -16.06
N HIS A 147 10.44 7.72 -15.73
CA HIS A 147 9.52 6.64 -15.33
C HIS A 147 10.00 5.94 -14.07
N SER A 148 9.08 5.25 -13.41
CA SER A 148 9.41 4.44 -12.24
C SER A 148 8.46 3.25 -12.12
N ALA A 149 8.97 2.18 -11.52
CA ALA A 149 8.18 1.07 -11.00
C ALA A 149 8.46 0.96 -9.50
N LEU A 150 7.44 1.14 -8.69
CA LEU A 150 7.49 0.99 -7.25
C LEU A 150 6.66 -0.20 -6.81
N SER A 151 7.26 -1.15 -6.13
CA SER A 151 6.59 -2.31 -5.56
C SER A 151 6.79 -2.37 -4.04
N VAL A 152 5.74 -2.76 -3.34
CA VAL A 152 5.76 -3.09 -1.91
C VAL A 152 5.25 -4.52 -1.73
N VAL A 153 6.03 -5.36 -1.07
CA VAL A 153 5.64 -6.74 -0.74
C VAL A 153 5.79 -6.95 0.76
N LEU A 154 4.78 -7.53 1.38
CA LEU A 154 4.80 -7.86 2.81
C LEU A 154 5.43 -9.24 3.02
N ASP A 155 6.33 -9.36 4.00
CA ASP A 155 6.78 -10.68 4.45
C ASP A 155 5.68 -11.40 5.27
N LYS A 156 5.96 -12.63 5.72
CA LYS A 156 5.01 -13.44 6.50
C LYS A 156 4.64 -12.84 7.86
N GLU A 157 5.43 -11.91 8.36
CA GLU A 157 5.15 -11.13 9.56
C GLU A 157 4.41 -9.81 9.26
N GLY A 158 4.05 -9.55 8.00
CA GLY A 158 3.38 -8.33 7.57
C GLY A 158 4.30 -7.11 7.48
N ARG A 159 5.63 -7.29 7.44
CA ARG A 159 6.59 -6.19 7.36
C ARG A 159 6.91 -5.87 5.91
N PRO A 160 6.82 -4.59 5.49
CA PRO A 160 7.01 -4.22 4.10
C PRO A 160 8.47 -4.27 3.65
N TYR A 161 8.66 -4.70 2.41
CA TYR A 161 9.87 -4.53 1.60
C TYR A 161 9.52 -3.67 0.41
N PHE A 162 10.37 -2.71 0.10
CA PHE A 162 10.17 -1.70 -0.94
C PHE A 162 11.28 -1.82 -1.97
N THR A 163 10.91 -1.84 -3.24
CA THR A 163 11.84 -1.67 -4.36
C THR A 163 11.26 -0.63 -5.31
N GLN A 164 11.99 0.46 -5.52
CA GLN A 164 11.69 1.43 -6.56
C GLN A 164 12.79 1.39 -7.61
N ILE A 165 12.40 1.11 -8.85
CA ILE A 165 13.27 1.14 -10.02
C ILE A 165 12.93 2.40 -10.81
N PHE A 166 13.95 3.18 -11.14
CA PHE A 166 13.85 4.43 -11.91
C PHE A 166 14.39 4.21 -13.32
N LEU A 167 13.77 4.85 -14.30
CA LEU A 167 14.15 4.76 -15.70
C LEU A 167 14.22 6.14 -16.34
N LEU A 168 15.27 6.37 -17.15
CA LEU A 168 15.30 7.44 -18.11
C LEU A 168 14.98 6.83 -19.50
N VAL A 169 13.78 7.11 -19.97
CA VAL A 169 13.30 6.75 -21.32
C VAL A 169 13.23 8.04 -22.12
N GLU A 170 13.86 8.07 -23.31
CA GLU A 170 13.90 9.23 -24.21
C GLU A 170 12.66 9.30 -25.13
#